data_f76898dc27834601b85c33fc1f32e0b6
#
_entry.id   f76898dc27834601b85c33fc1f32e0b6
#
_cell.length_a   1.000
_cell.length_b   1.000
_cell.length_c   1.000
_cell.angle_alpha   90.00
_cell.angle_beta   90.00
_cell.angle_gamma   90.00
#
_symmetry.space_group_name_H-M   'P 1'
#
loop_
_entity.id
_entity.type
_entity.pdbx_description
1 polymer ?
#
loop_
_entity_poly.entity_id
_entity_poly.type
_entity_poly.pdbx_seq_one_letter_code
_entity_poly.pdbx_strand_id
1 'polypeptide(L)'
;MSAFSFTAPQFTEQDSINERASMTEEEMQQIESECLGRRISILEETPELIEKASLDMTRHLAAIEDKPAYDKALLLVPHLVEQESPSIRFLRCERFCTEKAARRLVKYWELRAILFGSKAFLPMRLDGALQDDIETMKAIPEAYFVTGKDDHGRIVLVANKNRLDFSRHDRMSVNRCAWYHFHIHLEDIEVQKRGMVAVGLFRINSPKQFDRIQTKLFIASVRDALPLQMVCLHICHAPTFFNVVYPMMKFLMGKEMRLRVKTHYGSEEKILQKLEDFGIQRNVILKCMGGRYEIQIEEWLTYRQQLEASHQQCK
;
A
#
# COMPACT_ATOMS: atom_id res chain seq x y z
N MET A 1 -27.94 -8.09 -20.41
CA MET A 1 -26.47 -8.19 -20.40
C MET A 1 -25.91 -6.96 -21.09
N SER A 2 -25.65 -5.89 -20.36
CA SER A 2 -25.06 -4.66 -20.90
C SER A 2 -23.56 -4.89 -21.05
N ALA A 3 -23.06 -4.88 -22.27
CA ALA A 3 -21.64 -5.01 -22.59
C ALA A 3 -20.88 -3.84 -21.95
N PHE A 4 -19.99 -4.15 -21.00
CA PHE A 4 -19.05 -3.19 -20.45
C PHE A 4 -18.05 -2.81 -21.55
N SER A 5 -18.33 -1.72 -22.28
CA SER A 5 -17.35 -1.10 -23.17
C SER A 5 -16.32 -0.36 -22.32
N PHE A 6 -15.15 -0.95 -22.13
CA PHE A 6 -14.02 -0.34 -21.44
C PHE A 6 -13.20 0.49 -22.42
N THR A 7 -13.45 1.80 -22.47
CA THR A 7 -12.60 2.78 -23.20
C THR A 7 -11.42 3.27 -22.35
N ALA A 8 -11.13 2.65 -21.21
CA ALA A 8 -9.98 3.00 -20.38
C ALA A 8 -8.68 2.43 -20.98
N PRO A 9 -7.53 3.12 -20.82
CA PRO A 9 -6.24 2.57 -21.18
C PRO A 9 -6.02 1.21 -20.52
N GLN A 10 -5.54 0.25 -21.31
CA GLN A 10 -5.30 -1.12 -20.87
C GLN A 10 -3.86 -1.50 -21.15
N PHE A 11 -3.28 -2.32 -20.30
CA PHE A 11 -1.97 -2.91 -20.47
C PHE A 11 -2.17 -4.38 -20.88
N THR A 12 -1.89 -4.67 -22.16
CA THR A 12 -2.17 -5.96 -22.78
C THR A 12 -1.14 -7.02 -22.39
N GLU A 13 -1.39 -8.27 -22.78
CA GLU A 13 -0.39 -9.34 -22.62
C GLU A 13 0.83 -9.09 -23.53
N GLN A 14 0.63 -8.56 -24.73
CA GLN A 14 1.74 -8.18 -25.62
C GLN A 14 2.62 -7.08 -24.99
N ASP A 15 2.00 -6.09 -24.30
CA ASP A 15 2.74 -5.07 -23.56
C ASP A 15 3.57 -5.71 -22.42
N SER A 16 3.02 -6.72 -21.73
CA SER A 16 3.73 -7.48 -20.70
C SER A 16 4.95 -8.22 -21.25
N ILE A 17 4.82 -8.83 -22.43
CA ILE A 17 5.90 -9.53 -23.11
C ILE A 17 6.99 -8.52 -23.53
N ASN A 18 6.61 -7.42 -24.14
CA ASN A 18 7.53 -6.36 -24.59
C ASN A 18 8.26 -5.72 -23.42
N GLU A 19 7.54 -5.47 -22.31
CA GLU A 19 8.13 -4.90 -21.08
C GLU A 19 9.20 -5.83 -20.50
N ARG A 20 8.93 -7.15 -20.43
CA ARG A 20 9.91 -8.14 -19.96
C ARG A 20 11.09 -8.30 -20.93
N ALA A 21 10.84 -8.29 -22.22
CA ALA A 21 11.90 -8.39 -23.24
C ALA A 21 12.85 -7.17 -23.24
N SER A 22 12.39 -6.02 -22.71
CA SER A 22 13.22 -4.82 -22.54
C SER A 22 14.12 -4.83 -21.29
N MET A 23 14.05 -5.89 -20.48
CA MET A 23 14.81 -6.01 -19.24
C MET A 23 15.99 -6.94 -19.41
N THR A 24 17.07 -6.68 -18.65
CA THR A 24 18.19 -7.61 -18.54
C THR A 24 17.81 -8.80 -17.64
N GLU A 25 18.53 -9.92 -17.79
CA GLU A 25 18.37 -11.07 -16.90
C GLU A 25 18.69 -10.71 -15.44
N GLU A 26 19.67 -9.84 -15.21
CA GLU A 26 20.07 -9.37 -13.89
C GLU A 26 18.93 -8.58 -13.22
N GLU A 27 18.29 -7.67 -13.94
CA GLU A 27 17.12 -6.92 -13.44
C GLU A 27 15.96 -7.86 -13.07
N MET A 28 15.68 -8.86 -13.91
CA MET A 28 14.62 -9.84 -13.64
C MET A 28 14.95 -10.71 -12.42
N GLN A 29 16.19 -11.19 -12.31
CA GLN A 29 16.66 -11.98 -11.16
C GLN A 29 16.67 -11.16 -9.87
N GLN A 30 16.99 -9.87 -9.94
CA GLN A 30 16.94 -8.99 -8.79
C GLN A 30 15.49 -8.85 -8.27
N ILE A 31 14.53 -8.55 -9.15
CA ILE A 31 13.12 -8.44 -8.77
C ILE A 31 12.59 -9.75 -8.18
N GLU A 32 12.93 -10.89 -8.79
CA GLU A 32 12.52 -12.20 -8.29
C GLU A 32 13.11 -12.48 -6.90
N SER A 33 14.39 -12.18 -6.70
CA SER A 33 15.06 -12.33 -5.41
C SER A 33 14.48 -11.41 -4.35
N GLU A 34 14.10 -10.17 -4.69
CA GLU A 34 13.40 -9.25 -3.79
C GLU A 34 12.01 -9.79 -3.43
N CYS A 35 11.23 -10.28 -4.40
CA CYS A 35 9.91 -10.89 -4.15
C CYS A 35 10.02 -12.09 -3.19
N LEU A 36 11.03 -12.94 -3.38
CA LEU A 36 11.31 -14.10 -2.52
C LEU A 36 11.95 -13.73 -1.18
N GLY A 37 12.25 -12.44 -0.94
CA GLY A 37 12.91 -11.98 0.29
C GLY A 37 14.40 -12.38 0.42
N ARG A 38 14.99 -12.96 -0.61
CA ARG A 38 16.38 -13.45 -0.61
C ARG A 38 17.41 -12.33 -0.73
N ARG A 39 17.04 -11.19 -1.30
CA ARG A 39 17.85 -10.00 -1.45
C ARG A 39 17.02 -8.78 -1.07
N ILE A 40 17.14 -8.34 0.17
CA ILE A 40 16.71 -6.99 0.56
C ILE A 40 17.99 -6.15 0.48
N SER A 41 18.12 -5.36 -0.59
CA SER A 41 19.20 -4.39 -0.69
C SER A 41 18.87 -3.23 0.27
N ILE A 42 19.17 -3.44 1.56
CA ILE A 42 19.09 -2.36 2.55
C ILE A 42 20.35 -1.54 2.36
N LEU A 43 20.19 -0.30 1.91
CA LEU A 43 21.29 0.64 1.83
C LEU A 43 21.77 0.94 3.26
N GLU A 44 23.09 0.93 3.46
CA GLU A 44 23.70 1.37 4.73
C GLU A 44 23.45 2.89 4.90
N GLU A 45 22.73 3.25 5.95
CA GLU A 45 22.37 4.63 6.24
C GLU A 45 23.43 5.27 7.12
N THR A 46 24.37 5.99 6.52
CA THR A 46 25.30 6.81 7.30
C THR A 46 24.70 8.19 7.61
N PRO A 47 25.09 8.85 8.71
CA PRO A 47 24.63 10.22 9.01
C PRO A 47 24.86 11.20 7.86
N GLU A 48 26.04 11.09 7.20
CA GLU A 48 26.42 11.96 6.08
C GLU A 48 25.52 11.74 4.86
N LEU A 49 25.15 10.47 4.57
CA LEU A 49 24.21 10.15 3.49
C LEU A 49 22.83 10.76 3.77
N ILE A 50 22.34 10.61 5.01
CA ILE A 50 21.03 11.12 5.42
C ILE A 50 21.01 12.64 5.33
N GLU A 51 22.02 13.33 5.85
CA GLU A 51 22.11 14.79 5.83
C GLU A 51 22.15 15.31 4.38
N LYS A 52 23.05 14.77 3.56
CA LYS A 52 23.15 15.15 2.16
C LYS A 52 21.85 14.92 1.40
N ALA A 53 21.27 13.75 1.53
CA ALA A 53 20.02 13.40 0.83
C ALA A 53 18.84 14.29 1.29
N SER A 54 18.79 14.62 2.58
CA SER A 54 17.75 15.53 3.12
C SER A 54 17.89 16.93 2.55
N LEU A 55 19.11 17.45 2.45
CA LEU A 55 19.37 18.76 1.84
C LEU A 55 19.02 18.77 0.35
N ASP A 56 19.43 17.73 -0.39
CA ASP A 56 19.12 17.62 -1.82
C ASP A 56 17.63 17.46 -2.06
N MET A 57 16.92 16.66 -1.24
CA MET A 57 15.46 16.52 -1.29
C MET A 57 14.75 17.88 -1.05
N THR A 58 15.25 18.68 -0.12
CA THR A 58 14.72 20.03 0.14
C THR A 58 14.86 20.93 -1.10
N ARG A 59 15.96 20.84 -1.82
CA ARG A 59 16.16 21.58 -3.09
C ARG A 59 15.17 21.13 -4.16
N HIS A 60 14.94 19.82 -4.30
CA HIS A 60 13.95 19.28 -5.23
C HIS A 60 12.53 19.69 -4.84
N LEU A 61 12.17 19.69 -3.54
CA LEU A 61 10.87 20.19 -3.08
C LEU A 61 10.66 21.66 -3.42
N ALA A 62 11.69 22.48 -3.28
CA ALA A 62 11.63 23.90 -3.64
C ALA A 62 11.42 24.11 -5.15
N ALA A 63 11.96 23.24 -5.99
CA ALA A 63 11.82 23.29 -7.44
C ALA A 63 10.45 22.83 -7.96
N ILE A 64 9.63 22.17 -7.14
CA ILE A 64 8.25 21.79 -7.53
C ILE A 64 7.34 22.99 -7.32
N GLU A 65 6.84 23.58 -8.42
CA GLU A 65 5.99 24.76 -8.39
C GLU A 65 4.56 24.46 -7.90
N ASP A 66 3.93 23.37 -8.44
CA ASP A 66 2.55 22.99 -8.14
C ASP A 66 2.47 21.93 -7.04
N LYS A 67 2.30 22.37 -5.79
CA LYS A 67 2.17 21.52 -4.60
C LYS A 67 1.20 22.08 -3.54
N PRO A 68 -0.01 22.50 -3.93
CA PRO A 68 -0.89 23.30 -3.07
C PRO A 68 -1.29 22.59 -1.77
N ALA A 69 -1.47 21.27 -1.80
CA ALA A 69 -1.81 20.49 -0.60
C ALA A 69 -0.64 20.40 0.38
N TYR A 70 0.59 20.28 -0.12
CA TYR A 70 1.80 20.27 0.71
C TYR A 70 2.08 21.65 1.30
N ASP A 71 1.99 22.71 0.51
CA ASP A 71 2.17 24.09 0.98
C ASP A 71 1.13 24.46 2.04
N LYS A 72 -0.13 24.05 1.83
CA LYS A 72 -1.19 24.21 2.83
C LYS A 72 -0.89 23.46 4.12
N ALA A 73 -0.34 22.25 4.04
CA ALA A 73 0.05 21.47 5.22
C ALA A 73 1.18 22.14 6.00
N LEU A 74 2.20 22.65 5.31
CA LEU A 74 3.29 23.43 5.93
C LEU A 74 2.78 24.69 6.64
N LEU A 75 1.76 25.34 6.08
CA LEU A 75 1.18 26.55 6.66
C LEU A 75 0.31 26.25 7.88
N LEU A 76 -0.57 25.23 7.79
CA LEU A 76 -1.59 24.98 8.80
C LEU A 76 -1.13 24.03 9.92
N VAL A 77 -0.33 23.03 9.57
CA VAL A 77 0.02 21.90 10.45
C VAL A 77 1.48 21.44 10.26
N PRO A 78 2.47 22.34 10.36
CA PRO A 78 3.88 22.01 10.11
C PRO A 78 4.35 20.86 10.99
N HIS A 79 3.87 20.76 12.23
CA HIS A 79 4.17 19.68 13.15
C HIS A 79 3.70 18.29 12.63
N LEU A 80 2.56 18.20 11.92
CA LEU A 80 2.12 16.96 11.30
C LEU A 80 3.00 16.58 10.11
N VAL A 81 3.48 17.59 9.35
CA VAL A 81 4.42 17.31 8.25
C VAL A 81 5.69 16.67 8.80
N GLU A 82 6.23 17.19 9.90
CA GLU A 82 7.44 16.64 10.53
C GLU A 82 7.22 15.26 11.16
N GLN A 83 6.07 15.02 11.79
CA GLN A 83 5.81 13.78 12.54
C GLN A 83 5.28 12.65 11.66
N GLU A 84 4.34 12.94 10.76
CA GLU A 84 3.63 11.93 9.97
C GLU A 84 4.24 11.69 8.59
N SER A 85 4.93 12.70 8.03
CA SER A 85 5.56 12.63 6.72
C SER A 85 7.01 13.13 6.69
N PRO A 86 7.89 12.70 7.66
CA PRO A 86 9.28 13.12 7.66
C PRO A 86 10.00 12.66 6.40
N SER A 87 10.85 13.51 5.84
CA SER A 87 11.59 13.29 4.58
C SER A 87 12.30 11.94 4.52
N ILE A 88 12.84 11.48 5.65
CA ILE A 88 13.60 10.22 5.72
C ILE A 88 12.75 8.99 5.32
N ARG A 89 11.44 8.97 5.60
CA ARG A 89 10.57 7.86 5.19
C ARG A 89 10.47 7.78 3.66
N PHE A 90 10.40 8.92 2.98
CA PHE A 90 10.33 9.02 1.52
C PHE A 90 11.67 8.70 0.88
N LEU A 91 12.78 9.14 1.48
CA LEU A 91 14.13 8.80 1.05
C LEU A 91 14.37 7.29 1.10
N ARG A 92 14.00 6.62 2.20
CA ARG A 92 14.08 5.14 2.32
C ARG A 92 13.24 4.44 1.27
N CYS A 93 11.99 4.89 1.09
CA CYS A 93 11.08 4.33 0.10
C CYS A 93 11.64 4.41 -1.31
N GLU A 94 12.26 5.52 -1.69
CA GLU A 94 12.84 5.77 -3.01
C GLU A 94 14.34 5.44 -3.09
N ARG A 95 14.85 4.63 -2.14
CA ARG A 95 16.26 4.21 -2.11
C ARG A 95 17.23 5.39 -2.23
N PHE A 96 16.93 6.46 -1.53
CA PHE A 96 17.68 7.72 -1.52
C PHE A 96 17.74 8.46 -2.88
N CYS A 97 16.85 8.14 -3.82
CA CYS A 97 16.62 8.98 -4.99
C CYS A 97 15.83 10.24 -4.57
N THR A 98 16.54 11.33 -4.33
CA THR A 98 16.01 12.55 -3.69
C THR A 98 14.92 13.24 -4.50
N GLU A 99 15.02 13.22 -5.84
CA GLU A 99 13.98 13.75 -6.73
C GLU A 99 12.67 12.95 -6.65
N LYS A 100 12.77 11.61 -6.69
CA LYS A 100 11.58 10.75 -6.56
C LYS A 100 10.96 10.89 -5.17
N ALA A 101 11.78 10.96 -4.11
CA ALA A 101 11.32 11.16 -2.74
C ALA A 101 10.56 12.48 -2.56
N ALA A 102 11.07 13.57 -3.14
CA ALA A 102 10.39 14.88 -3.13
C ALA A 102 9.03 14.83 -3.83
N ARG A 103 8.97 14.25 -5.03
CA ARG A 103 7.71 14.09 -5.77
C ARG A 103 6.70 13.21 -5.01
N ARG A 104 7.15 12.13 -4.36
CA ARG A 104 6.30 11.25 -3.55
C ARG A 104 5.73 11.97 -2.32
N LEU A 105 6.52 12.80 -1.64
CA LEU A 105 6.05 13.60 -0.50
C LEU A 105 4.96 14.60 -0.92
N VAL A 106 5.13 15.28 -2.06
CA VAL A 106 4.09 16.15 -2.62
C VAL A 106 2.81 15.35 -2.93
N LYS A 107 2.95 14.18 -3.59
CA LYS A 107 1.83 13.29 -3.90
C LYS A 107 1.17 12.71 -2.66
N TYR A 108 1.90 12.48 -1.58
CA TYR A 108 1.33 12.06 -0.30
C TYR A 108 0.29 13.08 0.20
N TRP A 109 0.64 14.36 0.25
CA TRP A 109 -0.28 15.38 0.73
C TRP A 109 -1.43 15.65 -0.25
N GLU A 110 -1.18 15.56 -1.57
CA GLU A 110 -2.23 15.66 -2.59
C GLU A 110 -3.27 14.54 -2.43
N LEU A 111 -2.84 13.28 -2.37
CA LEU A 111 -3.76 12.15 -2.20
C LEU A 111 -4.41 12.13 -0.82
N ARG A 112 -3.68 12.53 0.23
CA ARG A 112 -4.25 12.72 1.57
C ARG A 112 -5.38 13.76 1.53
N ALA A 113 -5.20 14.88 0.85
CA ALA A 113 -6.23 15.90 0.68
C ALA A 113 -7.45 15.36 -0.11
N ILE A 114 -7.22 14.59 -1.16
CA ILE A 114 -8.30 13.94 -1.95
C ILE A 114 -9.09 12.95 -1.10
N LEU A 115 -8.41 12.09 -0.32
CA LEU A 115 -9.05 11.02 0.45
C LEU A 115 -9.78 11.54 1.70
N PHE A 116 -9.18 12.48 2.41
CA PHE A 116 -9.65 12.92 3.72
C PHE A 116 -10.35 14.29 3.69
N GLY A 117 -10.28 15.03 2.57
CA GLY A 117 -10.89 16.36 2.47
C GLY A 117 -10.35 17.34 3.53
N SER A 118 -11.23 17.99 4.28
CA SER A 118 -10.84 18.89 5.39
C SER A 118 -10.09 18.18 6.51
N LYS A 119 -10.34 16.87 6.73
CA LYS A 119 -9.65 16.07 7.75
C LYS A 119 -8.23 15.68 7.38
N ALA A 120 -7.76 15.98 6.16
CA ALA A 120 -6.38 15.74 5.74
C ALA A 120 -5.35 16.46 6.64
N PHE A 121 -5.76 17.53 7.31
CA PHE A 121 -4.93 18.34 8.19
C PHE A 121 -5.15 18.03 9.69
N LEU A 122 -5.83 16.94 10.00
CA LEU A 122 -5.92 16.36 11.34
C LEU A 122 -4.90 15.24 11.51
N PRO A 123 -4.49 14.91 12.74
CA PRO A 123 -3.64 13.75 13.01
C PRO A 123 -4.25 12.46 12.44
N MET A 124 -3.39 11.58 11.88
CA MET A 124 -3.80 10.29 11.29
C MET A 124 -4.07 9.28 12.41
N ARG A 125 -5.16 9.50 13.13
CA ARG A 125 -5.58 8.74 14.30
C ARG A 125 -7.08 8.46 14.27
N LEU A 126 -7.52 7.51 15.11
CA LEU A 126 -8.93 7.11 15.22
C LEU A 126 -9.83 8.23 15.73
N ASP A 127 -9.32 9.10 16.61
CA ASP A 127 -10.02 10.30 17.11
C ASP A 127 -9.76 11.57 16.27
N GLY A 128 -8.97 11.45 15.21
CA GLY A 128 -8.59 12.51 14.29
C GLY A 128 -9.16 12.32 12.88
N ALA A 129 -8.28 12.09 11.92
CA ALA A 129 -8.65 11.96 10.51
C ALA A 129 -9.56 10.75 10.22
N LEU A 130 -9.56 9.71 11.07
CA LEU A 130 -10.30 8.46 10.93
C LEU A 130 -11.61 8.39 11.76
N GLN A 131 -12.01 9.46 12.44
CA GLN A 131 -13.14 9.42 13.38
C GLN A 131 -14.47 8.92 12.77
N ASP A 132 -14.69 9.14 11.46
CA ASP A 132 -15.91 8.71 10.76
C ASP A 132 -15.74 7.32 10.11
N ASP A 133 -14.57 6.68 10.21
CA ASP A 133 -14.27 5.45 9.48
C ASP A 133 -14.25 4.20 10.39
N ILE A 134 -14.44 4.37 11.69
CA ILE A 134 -14.39 3.28 12.69
C ILE A 134 -15.45 2.20 12.36
N GLU A 135 -16.67 2.61 12.01
CA GLU A 135 -17.73 1.66 11.66
C GLU A 135 -17.42 0.90 10.36
N THR A 136 -16.73 1.52 9.40
CA THR A 136 -16.25 0.82 8.20
C THR A 136 -15.17 -0.20 8.57
N MET A 137 -14.23 0.15 9.46
CA MET A 137 -13.20 -0.79 9.95
C MET A 137 -13.83 -2.01 10.64
N LYS A 138 -14.87 -1.81 11.45
CA LYS A 138 -15.60 -2.89 12.12
C LYS A 138 -16.37 -3.77 11.13
N ALA A 139 -17.04 -3.15 10.16
CA ALA A 139 -17.90 -3.86 9.21
C ALA A 139 -17.13 -4.76 8.24
N ILE A 140 -15.94 -4.33 7.80
CA ILE A 140 -15.14 -5.03 6.80
C ILE A 140 -13.65 -5.08 7.16
N PRO A 141 -13.29 -5.59 8.35
CA PRO A 141 -11.89 -5.57 8.81
C PRO A 141 -10.95 -6.36 7.86
N GLU A 142 -11.45 -7.41 7.23
CA GLU A 142 -10.68 -8.24 6.30
C GLU A 142 -10.42 -7.56 4.94
N ALA A 143 -11.08 -6.44 4.62
CA ALA A 143 -10.93 -5.78 3.32
C ALA A 143 -9.49 -5.34 3.06
N TYR A 144 -8.84 -4.83 4.11
CA TYR A 144 -7.42 -4.48 4.14
C TYR A 144 -6.94 -4.53 5.59
N PHE A 145 -6.05 -5.46 5.92
CA PHE A 145 -5.51 -5.58 7.28
C PHE A 145 -4.05 -6.04 7.24
N VAL A 146 -3.20 -5.42 8.06
CA VAL A 146 -1.83 -5.91 8.25
C VAL A 146 -1.85 -6.94 9.37
N THR A 147 -1.56 -8.19 9.03
CA THR A 147 -1.68 -9.34 9.93
C THR A 147 -0.40 -9.67 10.69
N GLY A 148 0.74 -9.14 10.25
CA GLY A 148 2.03 -9.40 10.89
C GLY A 148 3.19 -9.18 9.93
N LYS A 149 4.30 -9.86 10.19
CA LYS A 149 5.50 -9.87 9.35
C LYS A 149 5.74 -11.26 8.80
N ASP A 150 6.31 -11.34 7.59
CA ASP A 150 6.81 -12.57 7.01
C ASP A 150 8.20 -12.96 7.57
N ASP A 151 8.75 -14.09 7.11
CA ASP A 151 10.05 -14.60 7.55
C ASP A 151 11.22 -13.66 7.24
N HIS A 152 11.00 -12.67 6.35
CA HIS A 152 11.98 -11.68 5.93
C HIS A 152 11.78 -10.32 6.62
N GLY A 153 10.85 -10.22 7.56
CA GLY A 153 10.53 -9.00 8.31
C GLY A 153 9.74 -7.95 7.54
N ARG A 154 9.18 -8.29 6.35
CA ARG A 154 8.28 -7.43 5.58
C ARG A 154 6.88 -7.51 6.19
N ILE A 155 6.15 -6.40 6.28
CA ILE A 155 4.74 -6.49 6.72
C ILE A 155 3.89 -7.21 5.66
N VAL A 156 2.92 -7.99 6.15
CA VAL A 156 1.98 -8.72 5.31
C VAL A 156 0.63 -8.02 5.36
N LEU A 157 0.27 -7.35 4.26
CA LEU A 157 -1.08 -6.84 4.06
C LEU A 157 -1.95 -7.95 3.46
N VAL A 158 -3.00 -8.32 4.15
CA VAL A 158 -4.02 -9.21 3.58
C VAL A 158 -5.22 -8.39 3.13
N ALA A 159 -5.72 -8.66 1.92
CA ALA A 159 -6.84 -7.97 1.32
C ALA A 159 -7.90 -8.98 0.83
N ASN A 160 -8.99 -9.13 1.59
CA ASN A 160 -10.12 -9.96 1.18
C ASN A 160 -11.13 -9.15 0.37
N LYS A 161 -10.97 -9.16 -0.95
CA LYS A 161 -11.85 -8.42 -1.87
C LYS A 161 -13.30 -8.90 -1.88
N ASN A 162 -13.57 -10.12 -1.39
CA ASN A 162 -14.92 -10.64 -1.30
C ASN A 162 -15.77 -9.93 -0.24
N ARG A 163 -15.12 -9.26 0.74
CA ARG A 163 -15.81 -8.49 1.79
C ARG A 163 -16.28 -7.13 1.32
N LEU A 164 -15.79 -6.66 0.17
CA LEU A 164 -16.18 -5.36 -0.38
C LEU A 164 -17.57 -5.44 -1.02
N ASP A 165 -18.41 -4.46 -0.70
CA ASP A 165 -19.67 -4.17 -1.38
C ASP A 165 -19.84 -2.65 -1.46
N PHE A 166 -19.50 -2.07 -2.62
CA PHE A 166 -19.57 -0.62 -2.84
C PHE A 166 -20.99 -0.07 -3.01
N SER A 167 -22.02 -0.91 -2.90
CA SER A 167 -23.39 -0.45 -2.69
C SER A 167 -23.71 -0.13 -1.22
N ARG A 168 -22.87 -0.60 -0.29
CA ARG A 168 -23.03 -0.45 1.17
C ARG A 168 -21.89 0.34 1.81
N HIS A 169 -20.67 0.22 1.27
CA HIS A 169 -19.47 0.84 1.85
C HIS A 169 -19.02 2.01 0.99
N ASP A 170 -18.78 3.14 1.62
CA ASP A 170 -18.20 4.30 0.94
C ASP A 170 -16.77 3.99 0.49
N ARG A 171 -16.48 4.24 -0.80
CA ARG A 171 -15.18 3.99 -1.42
C ARG A 171 -14.04 4.79 -0.80
N MET A 172 -14.35 6.01 -0.34
CA MET A 172 -13.34 6.87 0.29
C MET A 172 -13.01 6.35 1.69
N SER A 173 -14.03 5.94 2.47
CA SER A 173 -13.84 5.33 3.78
C SER A 173 -13.00 4.05 3.70
N VAL A 174 -13.29 3.16 2.74
CA VAL A 174 -12.48 1.95 2.49
C VAL A 174 -11.01 2.30 2.21
N ASN A 175 -10.74 3.33 1.41
CA ASN A 175 -9.37 3.77 1.13
C ASN A 175 -8.71 4.41 2.36
N ARG A 176 -9.44 5.19 3.17
CA ARG A 176 -8.92 5.80 4.40
C ARG A 176 -8.56 4.74 5.44
N CYS A 177 -9.38 3.69 5.58
CA CYS A 177 -9.07 2.54 6.44
C CYS A 177 -7.74 1.87 6.02
N ALA A 178 -7.56 1.60 4.72
CA ALA A 178 -6.31 1.04 4.22
C ALA A 178 -5.12 1.97 4.45
N TRP A 179 -5.30 3.28 4.21
CA TRP A 179 -4.27 4.29 4.45
C TRP A 179 -3.82 4.32 5.92
N TYR A 180 -4.77 4.24 6.85
CA TYR A 180 -4.46 4.17 8.27
C TYR A 180 -3.59 2.97 8.64
N HIS A 181 -3.92 1.77 8.13
CA HIS A 181 -3.07 0.58 8.33
C HIS A 181 -1.64 0.81 7.85
N PHE A 182 -1.44 1.43 6.70
CA PHE A 182 -0.09 1.74 6.22
C PHE A 182 0.60 2.77 7.11
N HIS A 183 -0.13 3.81 7.49
CA HIS A 183 0.42 4.91 8.29
C HIS A 183 1.01 4.41 9.61
N ILE A 184 0.26 3.63 10.39
CA ILE A 184 0.69 3.15 11.71
C ILE A 184 1.88 2.19 11.63
N HIS A 185 2.00 1.39 10.56
CA HIS A 185 3.12 0.48 10.40
C HIS A 185 4.40 1.17 9.90
N LEU A 186 4.26 2.36 9.28
CA LEU A 186 5.40 3.19 8.88
C LEU A 186 6.09 3.89 10.05
N GLU A 187 5.61 3.76 11.27
CA GLU A 187 6.33 4.17 12.49
C GLU A 187 7.54 3.26 12.76
N ASP A 188 7.50 1.99 12.33
CA ASP A 188 8.59 1.03 12.44
C ASP A 188 9.64 1.24 11.32
N ILE A 189 10.88 1.54 11.72
CA ILE A 189 12.01 1.76 10.80
C ILE A 189 12.30 0.51 9.95
N GLU A 190 12.14 -0.68 10.52
CA GLU A 190 12.34 -1.93 9.76
C GLU A 190 11.30 -2.09 8.65
N VAL A 191 10.07 -1.65 8.88
CA VAL A 191 9.02 -1.63 7.85
C VAL A 191 9.36 -0.64 6.74
N GLN A 192 9.89 0.55 7.08
CA GLN A 192 10.34 1.53 6.08
C GLN A 192 11.45 0.98 5.19
N LYS A 193 12.35 0.14 5.77
CA LYS A 193 13.51 -0.45 5.06
C LYS A 193 13.15 -1.71 4.27
N ARG A 194 12.29 -2.58 4.82
CA ARG A 194 11.97 -3.89 4.25
C ARG A 194 10.73 -3.88 3.36
N GLY A 195 9.86 -2.90 3.53
CA GLY A 195 8.65 -2.75 2.76
C GLY A 195 7.53 -3.74 3.14
N MET A 196 6.68 -4.00 2.16
CA MET A 196 5.43 -4.73 2.32
C MET A 196 5.27 -5.81 1.24
N VAL A 197 4.70 -6.94 1.62
CA VAL A 197 4.08 -7.89 0.71
C VAL A 197 2.57 -7.84 0.87
N ALA A 198 1.84 -7.92 -0.22
CA ALA A 198 0.39 -7.94 -0.19
C ALA A 198 -0.16 -9.28 -0.69
N VAL A 199 -1.14 -9.85 0.02
CA VAL A 199 -1.83 -11.08 -0.33
C VAL A 199 -3.31 -10.77 -0.52
N GLY A 200 -3.75 -10.72 -1.78
CA GLY A 200 -5.13 -10.42 -2.14
C GLY A 200 -5.94 -11.67 -2.49
N LEU A 201 -7.07 -11.85 -1.82
CA LEU A 201 -8.08 -12.82 -2.18
C LEU A 201 -9.08 -12.19 -3.15
N PHE A 202 -9.10 -12.69 -4.38
CA PHE A 202 -9.89 -12.11 -5.49
C PHE A 202 -11.01 -13.04 -5.97
N ARG A 203 -11.67 -13.78 -5.08
CA ARG A 203 -12.87 -14.57 -5.41
C ARG A 203 -14.07 -13.65 -5.68
N ILE A 204 -13.89 -12.60 -6.49
CA ILE A 204 -14.92 -11.63 -6.84
C ILE A 204 -15.98 -12.31 -7.67
N ASN A 205 -17.21 -12.34 -7.18
CA ASN A 205 -18.36 -12.97 -7.84
C ASN A 205 -19.51 -11.99 -8.13
N SER A 206 -19.33 -10.72 -7.76
CA SER A 206 -20.31 -9.66 -7.99
C SER A 206 -19.63 -8.37 -8.46
N PRO A 207 -20.23 -7.65 -9.46
CA PRO A 207 -19.75 -6.33 -9.87
C PRO A 207 -19.70 -5.29 -8.74
N LYS A 208 -20.51 -5.46 -7.68
CA LYS A 208 -20.54 -4.57 -6.51
C LYS A 208 -19.26 -4.63 -5.68
N GLN A 209 -18.45 -5.70 -5.83
CA GLN A 209 -17.18 -5.90 -5.14
C GLN A 209 -16.01 -5.16 -5.80
N PHE A 210 -16.23 -4.57 -6.97
CA PHE A 210 -15.23 -3.85 -7.72
C PHE A 210 -15.68 -2.41 -7.98
N ASP A 211 -14.86 -1.45 -7.56
CA ASP A 211 -15.03 -0.03 -7.85
C ASP A 211 -13.76 0.52 -8.48
N ARG A 212 -13.89 1.11 -9.68
CA ARG A 212 -12.75 1.63 -10.47
C ARG A 212 -12.08 2.82 -9.79
N ILE A 213 -12.87 3.70 -9.16
CA ILE A 213 -12.34 4.89 -8.49
C ILE A 213 -11.59 4.47 -7.23
N GLN A 214 -12.19 3.58 -6.41
CA GLN A 214 -11.52 3.01 -5.25
C GLN A 214 -10.19 2.35 -5.63
N THR A 215 -10.21 1.49 -6.66
CA THR A 215 -9.01 0.78 -7.14
C THR A 215 -7.94 1.75 -7.63
N LYS A 216 -8.32 2.78 -8.40
CA LYS A 216 -7.39 3.82 -8.87
C LYS A 216 -6.74 4.56 -7.70
N LEU A 217 -7.53 4.99 -6.72
CA LEU A 217 -7.04 5.72 -5.55
C LEU A 217 -6.14 4.84 -4.68
N PHE A 218 -6.52 3.57 -4.46
CA PHE A 218 -5.70 2.62 -3.70
C PHE A 218 -4.33 2.38 -4.37
N ILE A 219 -4.34 2.08 -5.68
CA ILE A 219 -3.09 1.87 -6.42
C ILE A 219 -2.23 3.13 -6.42
N ALA A 220 -2.81 4.31 -6.66
CA ALA A 220 -2.08 5.57 -6.62
C ALA A 220 -1.50 5.86 -5.23
N SER A 221 -2.23 5.52 -4.17
CA SER A 221 -1.74 5.67 -2.79
C SER A 221 -0.48 4.85 -2.54
N VAL A 222 -0.46 3.59 -2.95
CA VAL A 222 0.68 2.70 -2.75
C VAL A 222 1.84 3.01 -3.71
N ARG A 223 1.52 3.26 -4.99
CA ARG A 223 2.51 3.48 -6.04
C ARG A 223 3.22 4.83 -5.90
N ASP A 224 2.46 5.91 -5.64
CA ASP A 224 2.95 7.28 -5.84
C ASP A 224 3.07 8.09 -4.54
N ALA A 225 2.32 7.74 -3.47
CA ALA A 225 2.14 8.63 -2.33
C ALA A 225 2.72 8.09 -1.02
N LEU A 226 2.26 6.93 -0.58
CA LEU A 226 2.72 6.35 0.69
C LEU A 226 4.22 6.03 0.63
N PRO A 227 5.00 6.39 1.68
CA PRO A 227 6.43 6.09 1.72
C PRO A 227 6.67 4.61 2.11
N LEU A 228 6.08 3.69 1.34
CA LEU A 228 6.10 2.26 1.58
C LEU A 228 6.41 1.50 0.28
N GLN A 229 7.45 0.69 0.29
CA GLN A 229 7.81 -0.15 -0.85
C GLN A 229 6.88 -1.36 -0.94
N MET A 230 6.15 -1.50 -2.05
CA MET A 230 5.47 -2.75 -2.40
C MET A 230 6.49 -3.72 -2.99
N VAL A 231 6.91 -4.71 -2.21
CA VAL A 231 7.95 -5.67 -2.63
C VAL A 231 7.36 -6.78 -3.49
N CYS A 232 6.19 -7.30 -3.12
CA CYS A 232 5.47 -8.31 -3.89
C CYS A 232 3.96 -8.20 -3.67
N LEU A 233 3.18 -8.43 -4.75
CA LEU A 233 1.73 -8.55 -4.69
C LEU A 233 1.31 -9.94 -5.14
N HIS A 234 0.78 -10.73 -4.21
CA HIS A 234 0.23 -12.06 -4.47
C HIS A 234 -1.27 -11.96 -4.72
N ILE A 235 -1.72 -12.33 -5.91
CA ILE A 235 -3.13 -12.39 -6.30
C ILE A 235 -3.58 -13.85 -6.24
N CYS A 236 -4.45 -14.16 -5.27
CA CYS A 236 -4.91 -15.52 -5.02
C CYS A 236 -6.34 -15.71 -5.49
N HIS A 237 -6.64 -16.85 -6.14
CA HIS A 237 -7.97 -17.23 -6.61
C HIS A 237 -8.63 -16.21 -7.55
N ALA A 238 -7.86 -15.58 -8.44
CA ALA A 238 -8.43 -14.68 -9.43
C ALA A 238 -9.46 -15.41 -10.32
N PRO A 239 -10.72 -14.94 -10.39
CA PRO A 239 -11.74 -15.56 -11.24
C PRO A 239 -11.49 -15.23 -12.72
N THR A 240 -12.14 -15.97 -13.63
CA THR A 240 -12.02 -15.74 -15.08
C THR A 240 -12.38 -14.30 -15.48
N PHE A 241 -13.36 -13.69 -14.83
CA PHE A 241 -13.75 -12.29 -14.99
C PHE A 241 -12.58 -11.32 -14.68
N PHE A 242 -11.63 -11.70 -13.86
CA PHE A 242 -10.45 -10.90 -13.54
C PHE A 242 -9.64 -10.56 -14.79
N ASN A 243 -9.68 -11.39 -15.83
CA ASN A 243 -9.03 -11.11 -17.11
C ASN A 243 -9.55 -9.84 -17.79
N VAL A 244 -10.75 -9.36 -17.43
CA VAL A 244 -11.30 -8.08 -17.94
C VAL A 244 -10.81 -6.89 -17.13
N VAL A 245 -10.63 -7.07 -15.82
CA VAL A 245 -10.25 -5.99 -14.88
C VAL A 245 -8.73 -5.85 -14.78
N TYR A 246 -8.02 -6.95 -14.89
CA TYR A 246 -6.57 -7.01 -14.69
C TYR A 246 -5.76 -6.15 -15.68
N PRO A 247 -6.09 -6.06 -16.98
CA PRO A 247 -5.39 -5.16 -17.89
C PRO A 247 -5.45 -3.70 -17.46
N MET A 248 -6.60 -3.25 -16.94
CA MET A 248 -6.75 -1.91 -16.38
C MET A 248 -5.92 -1.75 -15.09
N MET A 249 -5.95 -2.74 -14.18
CA MET A 249 -5.13 -2.71 -12.97
C MET A 249 -3.64 -2.68 -13.31
N LYS A 250 -3.19 -3.49 -14.28
CA LYS A 250 -1.81 -3.49 -14.78
C LYS A 250 -1.40 -2.10 -15.28
N PHE A 251 -2.26 -1.43 -16.04
CA PHE A 251 -1.99 -0.08 -16.52
C PHE A 251 -1.79 0.90 -15.34
N LEU A 252 -2.67 0.86 -14.35
CA LEU A 252 -2.60 1.72 -13.17
C LEU A 252 -1.36 1.48 -12.30
N MET A 253 -0.90 0.23 -12.22
CA MET A 253 0.24 -0.16 -11.35
C MET A 253 1.58 0.45 -11.77
N GLY A 254 1.79 0.75 -13.05
CA GLY A 254 3.11 1.13 -13.55
C GLY A 254 4.10 -0.05 -13.61
N LYS A 255 5.25 0.13 -14.27
CA LYS A 255 6.23 -0.94 -14.55
C LYS A 255 6.72 -1.63 -13.28
N GLU A 256 7.21 -0.86 -12.30
CA GLU A 256 7.83 -1.40 -11.09
C GLU A 256 6.89 -2.31 -10.29
N MET A 257 5.62 -1.90 -10.13
CA MET A 257 4.64 -2.71 -9.38
C MET A 257 4.15 -3.91 -10.20
N ARG A 258 3.94 -3.77 -11.54
CA ARG A 258 3.52 -4.89 -12.41
C ARG A 258 4.46 -6.07 -12.37
N LEU A 259 5.76 -5.81 -12.40
CA LEU A 259 6.80 -6.84 -12.40
C LEU A 259 6.85 -7.65 -11.09
N ARG A 260 6.26 -7.10 -10.03
CA ARG A 260 6.21 -7.69 -8.68
C ARG A 260 4.89 -8.44 -8.41
N VAL A 261 4.02 -8.60 -9.40
CA VAL A 261 2.76 -9.34 -9.26
C VAL A 261 2.98 -10.82 -9.49
N LYS A 262 2.51 -11.63 -8.54
CA LYS A 262 2.47 -13.09 -8.61
C LYS A 262 1.03 -13.57 -8.54
N THR A 263 0.58 -14.33 -9.52
CA THR A 263 -0.78 -14.90 -9.54
C THR A 263 -0.75 -16.37 -9.11
N HIS A 264 -1.66 -16.74 -8.22
CA HIS A 264 -1.75 -18.08 -7.67
C HIS A 264 -3.12 -18.69 -7.94
N TYR A 265 -3.10 -19.88 -8.55
CA TYR A 265 -4.27 -20.68 -8.88
C TYR A 265 -4.20 -22.07 -8.26
N GLY A 266 -5.34 -22.69 -8.05
CA GLY A 266 -5.45 -24.05 -7.54
C GLY A 266 -6.19 -24.13 -6.21
N SER A 267 -5.99 -25.23 -5.47
CA SER A 267 -6.57 -25.41 -4.15
C SER A 267 -5.94 -24.46 -3.11
N GLU A 268 -6.64 -24.18 -2.03
CA GLU A 268 -6.13 -23.37 -0.92
C GLU A 268 -4.78 -23.88 -0.42
N GLU A 269 -4.65 -25.19 -0.22
CA GLU A 269 -3.42 -25.81 0.24
C GLU A 269 -2.22 -25.55 -0.70
N LYS A 270 -2.42 -25.67 -2.02
CA LYS A 270 -1.37 -25.37 -3.00
C LYS A 270 -0.98 -23.88 -3.01
N ILE A 271 -1.95 -22.98 -2.80
CA ILE A 271 -1.68 -21.55 -2.74
C ILE A 271 -0.91 -21.22 -1.46
N LEU A 272 -1.33 -21.77 -0.31
CA LEU A 272 -0.63 -21.56 0.96
C LEU A 272 0.83 -22.04 0.88
N GLN A 273 1.05 -23.23 0.31
CA GLN A 273 2.40 -23.76 0.13
C GLN A 273 3.27 -22.83 -0.74
N LYS A 274 2.69 -22.27 -1.83
CA LYS A 274 3.40 -21.28 -2.64
C LYS A 274 3.69 -19.98 -1.88
N LEU A 275 2.79 -19.52 -1.01
CA LEU A 275 3.04 -18.33 -0.18
C LEU A 275 4.16 -18.60 0.83
N GLU A 276 4.23 -19.81 1.39
CA GLU A 276 5.34 -20.25 2.26
C GLU A 276 6.70 -20.21 1.53
N ASP A 277 6.75 -20.52 0.22
CA ASP A 277 7.97 -20.39 -0.60
C ASP A 277 8.47 -18.92 -0.67
N PHE A 278 7.58 -17.92 -0.48
CA PHE A 278 7.90 -16.50 -0.39
C PHE A 278 8.14 -16.01 1.05
N GLY A 279 8.15 -16.93 2.04
CA GLY A 279 8.33 -16.61 3.45
C GLY A 279 7.04 -16.15 4.15
N ILE A 280 5.88 -16.28 3.50
CA ILE A 280 4.59 -15.86 4.06
C ILE A 280 3.92 -17.06 4.73
N GLN A 281 4.07 -17.16 6.04
CA GLN A 281 3.59 -18.28 6.84
C GLN A 281 2.08 -18.24 7.08
N ARG A 282 1.44 -19.41 7.32
CA ARG A 282 -0.01 -19.54 7.53
C ARG A 282 -0.54 -18.76 8.74
N ASN A 283 0.30 -18.49 9.72
CA ASN A 283 -0.09 -17.71 10.91
C ASN A 283 -0.36 -16.23 10.62
N VAL A 284 0.12 -15.70 9.48
CA VAL A 284 -0.16 -14.33 9.02
C VAL A 284 -1.18 -14.30 7.87
N ILE A 285 -1.76 -15.44 7.49
CA ILE A 285 -2.84 -15.53 6.49
C ILE A 285 -4.18 -15.74 7.20
N LEU A 286 -5.21 -15.02 6.73
CA LEU A 286 -6.55 -15.09 7.31
C LEU A 286 -7.15 -16.51 7.25
N LYS A 287 -7.92 -16.90 8.28
CA LYS A 287 -8.67 -18.18 8.31
C LYS A 287 -9.56 -18.37 7.07
N CYS A 288 -10.22 -17.30 6.59
CA CYS A 288 -11.05 -17.37 5.38
C CYS A 288 -10.26 -17.62 4.07
N MET A 289 -8.93 -17.58 4.14
CA MET A 289 -7.99 -17.90 3.05
C MET A 289 -7.23 -19.20 3.31
N GLY A 290 -7.65 -20.01 4.28
CA GLY A 290 -7.02 -21.27 4.67
C GLY A 290 -5.85 -21.10 5.67
N GLY A 291 -5.53 -19.89 6.09
CA GLY A 291 -4.51 -19.61 7.10
C GLY A 291 -4.98 -19.79 8.53
N ARG A 292 -4.26 -19.20 9.49
CA ARG A 292 -4.54 -19.31 10.92
C ARG A 292 -4.87 -17.98 11.61
N TYR A 293 -4.70 -16.86 10.92
CA TYR A 293 -4.91 -15.54 11.49
C TYR A 293 -6.41 -15.20 11.57
N GLU A 294 -6.84 -14.70 12.71
CA GLU A 294 -8.19 -14.20 12.96
C GLU A 294 -8.13 -12.76 13.46
N ILE A 295 -8.85 -11.85 12.81
CA ILE A 295 -8.86 -10.46 13.19
C ILE A 295 -9.82 -10.28 14.37
N GLN A 296 -9.29 -9.81 15.50
CA GLN A 296 -10.06 -9.41 16.68
C GLN A 296 -10.24 -7.89 16.63
N ILE A 297 -11.16 -7.42 15.78
CA ILE A 297 -11.23 -6.00 15.40
C ILE A 297 -11.55 -5.08 16.58
N GLU A 298 -12.43 -5.48 17.50
CA GLU A 298 -12.79 -4.65 18.67
C GLU A 298 -11.62 -4.52 19.65
N GLU A 299 -10.89 -5.61 19.89
CA GLU A 299 -9.70 -5.61 20.73
C GLU A 299 -8.59 -4.77 20.11
N TRP A 300 -8.41 -4.91 18.78
CA TRP A 300 -7.41 -4.14 18.01
C TRP A 300 -7.73 -2.64 18.04
N LEU A 301 -8.99 -2.23 17.84
CA LEU A 301 -9.40 -0.84 17.90
C LEU A 301 -9.20 -0.27 19.31
N THR A 302 -9.57 -1.03 20.35
CA THR A 302 -9.38 -0.62 21.74
C THR A 302 -7.89 -0.41 22.05
N TYR A 303 -7.05 -1.35 21.65
CA TYR A 303 -5.59 -1.23 21.80
C TYR A 303 -5.05 0.01 21.06
N ARG A 304 -5.48 0.25 19.83
CA ARG A 304 -5.04 1.41 19.03
C ARG A 304 -5.45 2.73 19.69
N GLN A 305 -6.68 2.84 20.16
CA GLN A 305 -7.17 4.03 20.86
C GLN A 305 -6.35 4.33 22.13
N GLN A 306 -6.04 3.30 22.92
CA GLN A 306 -5.19 3.44 24.12
C GLN A 306 -3.77 3.90 23.77
N LEU A 307 -3.16 3.30 22.75
CA LEU A 307 -1.82 3.66 22.30
C LEU A 307 -1.77 5.11 21.78
N GLU A 308 -2.75 5.53 20.99
CA GLU A 308 -2.84 6.89 20.45
C GLU A 308 -3.07 7.93 21.57
N ALA A 309 -3.85 7.60 22.59
CA ALA A 309 -4.06 8.46 23.74
C ALA A 309 -2.78 8.62 24.59
N SER A 310 -2.00 7.54 24.79
CA SER A 310 -0.74 7.60 25.54
C SER A 310 0.30 8.49 24.86
N HIS A 311 0.38 8.47 23.53
CA HIS A 311 1.28 9.35 22.77
C HIS A 311 0.92 10.84 22.85
N GLN A 312 -0.32 11.18 23.23
CA GLN A 312 -0.73 12.58 23.46
C GLN A 312 -0.26 13.12 24.81
N GLN A 313 -0.22 12.27 25.83
CA GLN A 313 0.15 12.67 27.21
C GLN A 313 1.66 12.88 27.37
N CYS A 314 2.48 12.35 26.45
CA CYS A 314 3.93 12.47 26.48
C CYS A 314 4.47 13.68 25.68
N LYS A 315 3.60 14.51 25.09
CA LYS A 315 3.92 15.75 24.36
C LYS A 315 3.43 16.96 25.10
#